data_7699608df4865f9f0e4f67db8372cff0
#
_entry.id   7699608df4865f9f0e4f67db8372cff0
#
_cell.length_a   1.000
_cell.length_b   1.000
_cell.length_c   1.000
_cell.angle_alpha   90.00
_cell.angle_beta   90.00
_cell.angle_gamma   90.00
#
_symmetry.space_group_name_H-M   'P 1'
#
loop_
_entity.id
_entity.type
_entity.pdbx_description
1 polymer ?
#
loop_
_entity_poly.entity_id
_entity_poly.type
_entity_poly.pdbx_seq_one_letter_code
_entity_poly.pdbx_strand_id
1 'polypeptide(L)'
;MSESSIFALATPPGRSALAIIRVSGYNLADQIASFLPKGKLLQPNQSVYTTWSFNGLLVDDIILLYFQSPKSFTGEDIIEINCHGNPVIIEQISKSLLSKGFKPAKPGEFTRRAYQNNKMNRDQALAVQEIIEARAEQDLQSALRLREGSLSKLFYEFKESLLTLTADLTAELDFVDEGIEFADRESLQALVKEISAQLASIQDVTKTAEIYRHGLSVVIAGLPNAGKSSLLNLLCGHEKAIVSSTPGTTRDIVQYESVISGIPVTFSDTAGIRKASNDPIEVKGMQKGLSELENADLTILVIDSSEPPANFFEEVSDQLSSLVEKSSNLVLLNKWESKNAEWETTDIYRYSKQVSLIQGESSTEVFTWLQEQIKTLVPANGIQANYWQKGLITELHRIINDAVQYLSNDEIEIAVQLLTDALEILSELVGEIDNEEILDKLFSRFCVGK
;
A
#
# COMPACT_ATOMS: atom_id res chain seq x y z
N MET A 1 -31.26 -12.37 -10.71
CA MET A 1 -31.66 -11.38 -11.76
C MET A 1 -30.44 -11.25 -12.68
N SER A 2 -30.60 -11.36 -14.02
CA SER A 2 -29.43 -11.17 -14.90
C SER A 2 -29.00 -9.72 -14.79
N GLU A 3 -27.81 -9.49 -14.27
CA GLU A 3 -27.23 -8.16 -14.25
C GLU A 3 -27.07 -7.65 -15.69
N SER A 4 -27.29 -6.33 -15.90
CA SER A 4 -27.16 -5.71 -17.20
C SER A 4 -25.71 -5.79 -17.69
N SER A 5 -25.49 -6.06 -18.98
CA SER A 5 -24.13 -6.00 -19.57
C SER A 5 -23.51 -4.61 -19.38
N ILE A 6 -22.23 -4.59 -19.03
CA ILE A 6 -21.46 -3.38 -18.76
C ILE A 6 -20.32 -3.19 -19.77
N PHE A 7 -19.85 -1.95 -19.92
CA PHE A 7 -18.67 -1.65 -20.70
C PHE A 7 -17.87 -0.49 -20.11
N ALA A 8 -16.57 -0.46 -20.40
CA ALA A 8 -15.71 0.66 -20.06
C ALA A 8 -14.48 0.73 -20.97
N LEU A 9 -13.89 1.93 -21.08
CA LEU A 9 -12.56 2.10 -21.63
C LEU A 9 -11.54 1.53 -20.63
N ALA A 10 -10.78 0.52 -21.02
CA ALA A 10 -9.81 -0.17 -20.16
C ALA A 10 -8.38 0.39 -20.30
N THR A 11 -8.12 1.24 -21.29
CA THR A 11 -6.87 1.97 -21.48
C THR A 11 -6.99 3.41 -20.99
N PRO A 12 -5.89 4.10 -20.64
CA PRO A 12 -5.94 5.51 -20.27
C PRO A 12 -6.66 6.37 -21.32
N PRO A 13 -7.45 7.36 -20.89
CA PRO A 13 -8.13 8.27 -21.83
C PRO A 13 -7.12 9.15 -22.56
N GLY A 14 -7.40 9.45 -23.82
CA GLY A 14 -6.56 10.33 -24.65
C GLY A 14 -6.37 9.80 -26.05
N ARG A 15 -5.42 10.41 -26.79
CA ARG A 15 -5.03 9.97 -28.13
C ARG A 15 -3.87 8.99 -28.02
N SER A 16 -4.03 7.80 -28.60
CA SER A 16 -3.02 6.75 -28.65
C SER A 16 -3.15 5.93 -29.93
N ALA A 17 -2.20 5.06 -30.21
CA ALA A 17 -2.29 4.15 -31.35
C ALA A 17 -3.48 3.18 -31.18
N LEU A 18 -3.70 2.69 -29.98
CA LEU A 18 -4.74 1.71 -29.65
C LEU A 18 -5.51 2.13 -28.39
N ALA A 19 -6.79 1.78 -28.35
CA ALA A 19 -7.63 1.81 -27.16
C ALA A 19 -8.40 0.49 -27.04
N ILE A 20 -8.69 0.07 -25.83
CA ILE A 20 -9.44 -1.15 -25.52
C ILE A 20 -10.72 -0.76 -24.79
N ILE A 21 -11.87 -1.09 -25.37
CA ILE A 21 -13.16 -1.03 -24.68
C ILE A 21 -13.50 -2.46 -24.24
N ARG A 22 -13.63 -2.68 -22.95
CA ARG A 22 -13.99 -3.97 -22.37
C ARG A 22 -15.48 -4.02 -22.11
N VAL A 23 -16.09 -5.14 -22.43
CA VAL A 23 -17.51 -5.42 -22.22
C VAL A 23 -17.64 -6.70 -21.41
N SER A 24 -18.53 -6.74 -20.40
CA SER A 24 -18.85 -7.94 -19.64
C SER A 24 -20.35 -8.13 -19.51
N GLY A 25 -20.81 -9.37 -19.57
CA GLY A 25 -22.24 -9.73 -19.50
C GLY A 25 -22.48 -11.13 -20.06
N TYR A 26 -23.74 -11.46 -20.31
CA TYR A 26 -24.12 -12.78 -20.85
C TYR A 26 -24.58 -12.65 -22.32
N ASN A 27 -24.28 -13.68 -23.13
CA ASN A 27 -24.64 -13.73 -24.57
C ASN A 27 -24.10 -12.51 -25.35
N LEU A 28 -22.91 -12.04 -25.04
CA LEU A 28 -22.33 -10.83 -25.65
C LEU A 28 -22.14 -10.97 -27.16
N ALA A 29 -21.78 -12.15 -27.67
CA ALA A 29 -21.55 -12.38 -29.08
C ALA A 29 -22.79 -12.02 -29.93
N ASP A 30 -23.97 -12.40 -29.45
CA ASP A 30 -25.25 -12.10 -30.13
C ASP A 30 -25.63 -10.62 -29.99
N GLN A 31 -25.38 -10.03 -28.82
CA GLN A 31 -25.71 -8.63 -28.56
C GLN A 31 -24.94 -7.66 -29.44
N ILE A 32 -23.66 -7.92 -29.73
CA ILE A 32 -22.83 -7.04 -30.56
C ILE A 32 -22.87 -7.40 -32.06
N ALA A 33 -23.45 -8.53 -32.44
CA ALA A 33 -23.47 -9.00 -33.81
C ALA A 33 -24.00 -7.96 -34.81
N SER A 34 -24.93 -7.10 -34.37
CA SER A 34 -25.51 -6.03 -35.20
C SER A 34 -24.55 -4.91 -35.58
N PHE A 35 -23.40 -4.79 -34.92
CA PHE A 35 -22.37 -3.80 -35.21
C PHE A 35 -21.27 -4.35 -36.15
N LEU A 36 -21.31 -5.65 -36.42
CA LEU A 36 -20.34 -6.37 -37.23
C LEU A 36 -20.91 -6.67 -38.65
N PRO A 37 -20.05 -6.93 -39.64
CA PRO A 37 -20.46 -7.42 -40.92
C PRO A 37 -21.31 -8.71 -40.83
N LYS A 38 -22.33 -8.85 -41.69
CA LYS A 38 -23.22 -10.04 -41.69
C LYS A 38 -22.43 -11.34 -41.81
N GLY A 39 -22.77 -12.32 -40.96
CA GLY A 39 -22.15 -13.64 -40.96
C GLY A 39 -20.81 -13.70 -40.24
N LYS A 40 -20.34 -12.63 -39.59
CA LYS A 40 -19.16 -12.68 -38.77
C LYS A 40 -19.47 -13.36 -37.44
N LEU A 41 -18.84 -14.51 -37.21
CA LEU A 41 -19.00 -15.27 -35.97
C LEU A 41 -17.80 -15.01 -35.06
N LEU A 42 -18.06 -14.78 -33.77
CA LEU A 42 -17.03 -14.72 -32.73
C LEU A 42 -16.83 -16.12 -32.15
N GLN A 43 -15.59 -16.59 -32.15
CA GLN A 43 -15.22 -17.84 -31.50
C GLN A 43 -14.44 -17.54 -30.23
N PRO A 44 -14.67 -18.26 -29.13
CA PRO A 44 -13.95 -18.06 -27.88
C PRO A 44 -12.43 -18.20 -28.05
N ASN A 45 -11.70 -17.33 -27.38
CA ASN A 45 -10.23 -17.29 -27.36
C ASN A 45 -9.55 -17.08 -28.72
N GLN A 46 -10.27 -16.51 -29.68
CA GLN A 46 -9.71 -16.13 -30.97
C GLN A 46 -9.82 -14.63 -31.18
N SER A 47 -8.77 -14.07 -31.80
CA SER A 47 -8.79 -12.69 -32.27
C SER A 47 -9.44 -12.62 -33.64
N VAL A 48 -10.32 -11.63 -33.81
CA VAL A 48 -11.05 -11.44 -35.08
C VAL A 48 -10.86 -10.01 -35.56
N TYR A 49 -10.13 -9.84 -36.66
CA TYR A 49 -10.08 -8.54 -37.37
C TYR A 49 -11.39 -8.33 -38.13
N THR A 50 -12.00 -7.16 -37.94
CA THR A 50 -13.28 -6.82 -38.55
C THR A 50 -13.52 -5.32 -38.50
N THR A 51 -14.65 -4.86 -39.01
CA THR A 51 -15.09 -3.46 -38.95
C THR A 51 -16.20 -3.31 -37.91
N TRP A 52 -16.26 -2.16 -37.25
CA TRP A 52 -17.37 -1.76 -36.38
C TRP A 52 -18.21 -0.69 -37.12
N SER A 53 -19.50 -0.93 -37.19
CA SER A 53 -20.43 0.01 -37.84
C SER A 53 -21.56 0.40 -36.89
N PHE A 54 -21.95 1.67 -36.94
CA PHE A 54 -23.07 2.19 -36.16
C PHE A 54 -23.93 3.15 -37.02
N ASN A 55 -25.25 2.99 -36.98
CA ASN A 55 -26.21 3.75 -37.78
C ASN A 55 -25.89 3.72 -39.33
N GLY A 56 -25.37 2.59 -39.80
CA GLY A 56 -25.01 2.40 -41.19
C GLY A 56 -23.69 3.04 -41.62
N LEU A 57 -22.96 3.65 -40.71
CA LEU A 57 -21.65 4.25 -40.95
C LEU A 57 -20.53 3.37 -40.36
N LEU A 58 -19.44 3.24 -41.10
CA LEU A 58 -18.20 2.66 -40.61
C LEU A 58 -17.63 3.56 -39.52
N VAL A 59 -17.34 2.99 -38.33
CA VAL A 59 -16.73 3.70 -37.20
C VAL A 59 -15.23 3.49 -37.20
N ASP A 60 -14.80 2.21 -37.27
CA ASP A 60 -13.37 1.86 -37.22
C ASP A 60 -13.13 0.43 -37.71
N ASP A 61 -11.88 0.13 -38.07
CA ASP A 61 -11.34 -1.22 -38.18
C ASP A 61 -10.85 -1.68 -36.82
N ILE A 62 -11.37 -2.81 -36.33
CA ILE A 62 -11.17 -3.26 -34.97
C ILE A 62 -10.64 -4.71 -34.90
N ILE A 63 -10.03 -5.05 -33.75
CA ILE A 63 -9.76 -6.43 -33.40
C ILE A 63 -10.60 -6.77 -32.19
N LEU A 64 -11.41 -7.83 -32.28
CA LEU A 64 -12.20 -8.35 -31.18
C LEU A 64 -11.52 -9.58 -30.55
N LEU A 65 -11.51 -9.62 -29.20
CA LEU A 65 -11.15 -10.80 -28.43
C LEU A 65 -12.38 -11.20 -27.62
N TYR A 66 -12.80 -12.46 -27.76
CA TYR A 66 -13.98 -12.99 -27.05
C TYR A 66 -13.56 -14.07 -26.07
N PHE A 67 -13.92 -13.90 -24.79
CA PHE A 67 -13.73 -14.87 -23.72
C PHE A 67 -15.11 -15.33 -23.24
N GLN A 68 -15.42 -16.61 -23.46
CA GLN A 68 -16.70 -17.18 -23.11
C GLN A 68 -16.74 -17.57 -21.62
N SER A 69 -17.86 -17.29 -20.98
CA SER A 69 -18.19 -17.78 -19.63
C SER A 69 -18.02 -19.30 -19.52
N PRO A 70 -17.52 -19.84 -18.40
CA PRO A 70 -16.95 -19.15 -17.25
C PRO A 70 -15.44 -18.87 -17.39
N LYS A 71 -14.82 -19.09 -18.56
CA LYS A 71 -13.38 -18.97 -18.80
C LYS A 71 -13.00 -17.52 -19.18
N SER A 72 -13.36 -16.57 -18.32
CA SER A 72 -13.10 -15.14 -18.47
C SER A 72 -12.65 -14.54 -17.13
N PHE A 73 -12.31 -13.26 -17.11
CA PHE A 73 -11.92 -12.54 -15.89
C PHE A 73 -13.10 -12.42 -14.91
N THR A 74 -14.27 -12.00 -15.39
CA THR A 74 -15.46 -11.82 -14.55
C THR A 74 -16.25 -13.10 -14.29
N GLY A 75 -15.96 -14.19 -15.01
CA GLY A 75 -16.79 -15.38 -15.05
C GLY A 75 -18.01 -15.25 -15.97
N GLU A 76 -18.33 -14.05 -16.47
CA GLU A 76 -19.32 -13.79 -17.54
C GLU A 76 -18.61 -13.85 -18.90
N ASP A 77 -19.35 -13.67 -20.01
CA ASP A 77 -18.72 -13.40 -21.30
C ASP A 77 -17.97 -12.07 -21.24
N ILE A 78 -16.77 -12.03 -21.83
CA ILE A 78 -16.02 -10.78 -22.01
C ILE A 78 -15.69 -10.60 -23.49
N ILE A 79 -15.87 -9.37 -23.97
CA ILE A 79 -15.38 -8.96 -25.28
C ILE A 79 -14.48 -7.75 -25.09
N GLU A 80 -13.27 -7.82 -25.63
CA GLU A 80 -12.37 -6.68 -25.74
C GLU A 80 -12.38 -6.16 -27.17
N ILE A 81 -12.80 -4.91 -27.33
CA ILE A 81 -12.87 -4.18 -28.58
C ILE A 81 -11.61 -3.33 -28.69
N ASN A 82 -10.64 -3.80 -29.46
CA ASN A 82 -9.41 -3.07 -29.71
C ASN A 82 -9.64 -2.18 -30.95
N CYS A 83 -9.63 -0.87 -30.76
CA CYS A 83 -9.84 0.16 -31.77
C CYS A 83 -8.71 1.18 -31.79
N HIS A 84 -8.70 2.10 -32.73
CA HIS A 84 -7.75 3.21 -32.69
C HIS A 84 -8.06 4.15 -31.52
N GLY A 85 -7.01 4.60 -30.82
CA GLY A 85 -7.11 5.47 -29.66
C GLY A 85 -7.52 6.90 -29.99
N ASN A 86 -8.68 7.05 -30.63
CA ASN A 86 -9.27 8.34 -30.98
C ASN A 86 -10.54 8.56 -30.14
N PRO A 87 -10.64 9.68 -29.39
CA PRO A 87 -11.80 9.95 -28.54
C PRO A 87 -13.15 9.89 -29.28
N VAL A 88 -13.18 10.29 -30.56
CA VAL A 88 -14.41 10.23 -31.36
C VAL A 88 -14.82 8.78 -31.65
N ILE A 89 -13.86 7.90 -32.01
CA ILE A 89 -14.11 6.48 -32.22
C ILE A 89 -14.63 5.83 -30.95
N ILE A 90 -13.94 6.07 -29.84
CA ILE A 90 -14.31 5.55 -28.50
C ILE A 90 -15.73 5.98 -28.15
N GLU A 91 -16.07 7.26 -28.39
CA GLU A 91 -17.42 7.79 -28.16
C GLU A 91 -18.47 7.12 -29.02
N GLN A 92 -18.20 6.91 -30.33
CA GLN A 92 -19.13 6.26 -31.26
C GLN A 92 -19.37 4.79 -30.87
N ILE A 93 -18.33 4.04 -30.53
CA ILE A 93 -18.46 2.66 -30.01
C ILE A 93 -19.27 2.66 -28.70
N SER A 94 -18.99 3.57 -27.79
CA SER A 94 -19.72 3.69 -26.53
C SER A 94 -21.20 4.01 -26.77
N LYS A 95 -21.54 4.95 -27.68
CA LYS A 95 -22.92 5.26 -28.03
C LYS A 95 -23.63 4.05 -28.66
N SER A 96 -22.93 3.27 -29.47
CA SER A 96 -23.50 2.07 -30.07
C SER A 96 -23.87 1.02 -29.00
N LEU A 97 -22.98 0.81 -28.00
CA LEU A 97 -23.23 -0.09 -26.88
C LEU A 97 -24.41 0.40 -26.03
N LEU A 98 -24.46 1.69 -25.69
CA LEU A 98 -25.58 2.32 -24.96
C LEU A 98 -26.92 2.10 -25.69
N SER A 99 -26.93 2.20 -27.03
CA SER A 99 -28.16 1.98 -27.84
C SER A 99 -28.71 0.55 -27.73
N LYS A 100 -27.91 -0.41 -27.32
CA LYS A 100 -28.29 -1.81 -27.05
C LYS A 100 -28.59 -2.10 -25.60
N GLY A 101 -28.58 -1.08 -24.75
CA GLY A 101 -28.90 -1.22 -23.32
C GLY A 101 -27.72 -1.62 -22.46
N PHE A 102 -26.49 -1.62 -22.99
CA PHE A 102 -25.31 -1.76 -22.16
C PHE A 102 -25.17 -0.55 -21.23
N LYS A 103 -24.62 -0.75 -20.05
CA LYS A 103 -24.38 0.33 -19.08
C LYS A 103 -22.88 0.61 -18.94
N PRO A 104 -22.50 1.89 -18.73
CA PRO A 104 -21.14 2.19 -18.32
C PRO A 104 -20.84 1.50 -17.00
N ALA A 105 -19.68 0.86 -16.92
CA ALA A 105 -19.23 0.21 -15.68
C ALA A 105 -18.89 1.25 -14.62
N LYS A 106 -19.22 0.96 -13.37
CA LYS A 106 -18.75 1.69 -12.20
C LYS A 106 -17.25 1.39 -11.95
N PRO A 107 -16.56 2.24 -11.16
CA PRO A 107 -15.23 1.89 -10.68
C PRO A 107 -15.20 0.49 -10.06
N GLY A 108 -14.22 -0.34 -10.44
CA GLY A 108 -14.05 -1.70 -9.91
C GLY A 108 -15.12 -2.73 -10.27
N GLU A 109 -16.09 -2.41 -11.13
CA GLU A 109 -17.25 -3.29 -11.36
C GLU A 109 -16.87 -4.63 -12.01
N PHE A 110 -15.88 -4.68 -12.89
CA PHE A 110 -15.43 -5.95 -13.46
C PHE A 110 -14.80 -6.85 -12.39
N THR A 111 -13.98 -6.29 -11.51
CA THR A 111 -13.36 -7.03 -10.41
C THR A 111 -14.41 -7.46 -9.36
N ARG A 112 -15.40 -6.61 -9.08
CA ARG A 112 -16.54 -6.97 -8.22
C ARG A 112 -17.32 -8.16 -8.76
N ARG A 113 -17.63 -8.19 -10.06
CA ARG A 113 -18.30 -9.33 -10.70
C ARG A 113 -17.43 -10.59 -10.67
N ALA A 114 -16.12 -10.45 -10.88
CA ALA A 114 -15.21 -11.57 -10.74
C ALA A 114 -15.23 -12.15 -9.30
N TYR A 115 -15.26 -11.30 -8.28
CA TYR A 115 -15.43 -11.70 -6.89
C TYR A 115 -16.78 -12.38 -6.65
N GLN A 116 -17.90 -11.78 -7.05
CA GLN A 116 -19.25 -12.33 -6.92
C GLN A 116 -19.45 -13.67 -7.65
N ASN A 117 -18.73 -13.86 -8.75
CA ASN A 117 -18.73 -15.11 -9.53
C ASN A 117 -17.65 -16.11 -9.05
N ASN A 118 -17.07 -15.94 -7.85
CA ASN A 118 -16.07 -16.81 -7.25
C ASN A 118 -14.83 -17.07 -8.14
N LYS A 119 -14.45 -16.08 -8.98
CA LYS A 119 -13.22 -16.13 -9.79
C LYS A 119 -12.00 -15.77 -8.99
N MET A 120 -12.18 -15.03 -7.92
CA MET A 120 -11.14 -14.58 -6.99
C MET A 120 -11.75 -14.33 -5.61
N ASN A 121 -10.93 -14.43 -4.58
CA ASN A 121 -11.29 -13.97 -3.24
C ASN A 121 -11.05 -12.45 -3.09
N ARG A 122 -11.42 -11.90 -1.93
CA ARG A 122 -11.33 -10.47 -1.65
C ARG A 122 -9.90 -9.94 -1.73
N ASP A 123 -8.92 -10.67 -1.19
CA ASP A 123 -7.51 -10.27 -1.22
C ASP A 123 -6.96 -10.28 -2.65
N GLN A 124 -7.35 -11.27 -3.45
CA GLN A 124 -6.99 -11.33 -4.87
C GLN A 124 -7.62 -10.19 -5.67
N ALA A 125 -8.85 -9.80 -5.33
CA ALA A 125 -9.48 -8.63 -5.93
C ALA A 125 -8.69 -7.34 -5.61
N LEU A 126 -8.31 -7.14 -4.34
CA LEU A 126 -7.45 -6.03 -3.94
C LEU A 126 -6.10 -6.02 -4.65
N ALA A 127 -5.48 -7.19 -4.79
CA ALA A 127 -4.20 -7.32 -5.47
C ALA A 127 -4.24 -6.82 -6.92
N VAL A 128 -5.39 -6.88 -7.59
CA VAL A 128 -5.55 -6.31 -8.95
C VAL A 128 -5.31 -4.80 -8.95
N GLN A 129 -5.78 -4.09 -7.93
CA GLN A 129 -5.53 -2.65 -7.79
C GLN A 129 -4.07 -2.38 -7.44
N GLU A 130 -3.52 -3.06 -6.43
CA GLU A 130 -2.14 -2.88 -5.98
C GLU A 130 -1.11 -3.14 -7.10
N ILE A 131 -1.35 -4.16 -7.96
CA ILE A 131 -0.51 -4.43 -9.13
C ILE A 131 -0.49 -3.24 -10.10
N ILE A 132 -1.61 -2.55 -10.28
CA ILE A 132 -1.71 -1.41 -11.21
C ILE A 132 -1.06 -0.16 -10.61
N GLU A 133 -1.19 0.04 -9.31
CA GLU A 133 -0.70 1.21 -8.59
C GLU A 133 0.77 1.07 -8.15
N ALA A 134 1.35 -0.13 -8.28
CA ALA A 134 2.72 -0.41 -7.88
C ALA A 134 3.72 0.56 -8.52
N ARG A 135 4.54 1.22 -7.69
CA ARG A 135 5.51 2.25 -8.09
C ARG A 135 6.94 1.73 -8.13
N ALA A 136 7.20 0.57 -7.51
CA ALA A 136 8.50 -0.04 -7.39
C ALA A 136 8.43 -1.57 -7.58
N GLU A 137 9.57 -2.20 -7.86
CA GLU A 137 9.64 -3.65 -8.11
C GLU A 137 9.20 -4.45 -6.89
N GLN A 138 9.61 -4.09 -5.69
CA GLN A 138 9.23 -4.79 -4.47
C GLN A 138 7.74 -4.63 -4.14
N ASP A 139 7.18 -3.45 -4.41
CA ASP A 139 5.75 -3.18 -4.30
C ASP A 139 4.95 -4.11 -5.23
N LEU A 140 5.35 -4.21 -6.50
CA LEU A 140 4.76 -5.16 -7.45
C LEU A 140 4.88 -6.61 -6.96
N GLN A 141 6.04 -7.03 -6.43
CA GLN A 141 6.24 -8.39 -5.92
C GLN A 141 5.34 -8.68 -4.71
N SER A 142 5.11 -7.71 -3.84
CA SER A 142 4.18 -7.84 -2.72
C SER A 142 2.73 -7.98 -3.19
N ALA A 143 2.31 -7.15 -4.15
CA ALA A 143 0.98 -7.25 -4.75
C ALA A 143 0.74 -8.60 -5.47
N LEU A 144 1.77 -9.15 -6.13
CA LEU A 144 1.70 -10.47 -6.75
C LEU A 144 1.52 -11.59 -5.70
N ARG A 145 2.22 -11.52 -4.56
CA ARG A 145 2.03 -12.47 -3.44
C ARG A 145 0.62 -12.38 -2.84
N LEU A 146 0.07 -11.16 -2.70
CA LEU A 146 -1.31 -10.97 -2.28
C LEU A 146 -2.28 -11.65 -3.26
N ARG A 147 -2.05 -11.52 -4.58
CA ARG A 147 -2.83 -12.19 -5.61
C ARG A 147 -2.75 -13.72 -5.53
N GLU A 148 -1.62 -14.28 -5.10
CA GLU A 148 -1.44 -15.73 -4.87
C GLU A 148 -2.15 -16.23 -3.62
N GLY A 149 -2.73 -15.34 -2.81
CA GLY A 149 -3.49 -15.68 -1.61
C GLY A 149 -2.63 -15.94 -0.37
N SER A 150 -1.39 -15.45 -0.35
CA SER A 150 -0.47 -15.66 0.78
C SER A 150 -1.00 -15.09 2.10
N LEU A 151 -1.72 -13.94 2.05
CA LEU A 151 -2.31 -13.31 3.23
C LEU A 151 -3.51 -14.11 3.76
N SER A 152 -4.40 -14.53 2.86
CA SER A 152 -5.55 -15.38 3.22
C SER A 152 -5.08 -16.68 3.88
N LYS A 153 -4.02 -17.31 3.34
CA LYS A 153 -3.45 -18.53 3.92
C LYS A 153 -2.97 -18.31 5.35
N LEU A 154 -2.26 -17.19 5.60
CA LEU A 154 -1.77 -16.83 6.94
C LEU A 154 -2.93 -16.68 7.93
N PHE A 155 -4.02 -16.01 7.54
CA PHE A 155 -5.20 -15.85 8.39
C PHE A 155 -5.94 -17.16 8.62
N TYR A 156 -6.03 -18.03 7.62
CA TYR A 156 -6.64 -19.36 7.80
C TYR A 156 -5.86 -20.24 8.78
N GLU A 157 -4.53 -20.31 8.64
CA GLU A 157 -3.67 -21.05 9.58
C GLU A 157 -3.83 -20.54 11.01
N PHE A 158 -3.87 -19.21 11.16
CA PHE A 158 -4.08 -18.58 12.47
C PHE A 158 -5.49 -18.86 13.05
N LYS A 159 -6.53 -18.82 12.21
CA LYS A 159 -7.91 -19.13 12.60
C LYS A 159 -8.03 -20.57 13.10
N GLU A 160 -7.42 -21.53 12.43
CA GLU A 160 -7.42 -22.93 12.86
C GLU A 160 -6.76 -23.13 14.21
N SER A 161 -5.60 -22.48 14.46
CA SER A 161 -4.93 -22.52 15.76
C SER A 161 -5.82 -21.93 16.87
N LEU A 162 -6.46 -20.80 16.58
CA LEU A 162 -7.33 -20.11 17.53
C LEU A 162 -8.61 -20.91 17.80
N LEU A 163 -9.20 -21.54 16.78
CA LEU A 163 -10.37 -22.39 16.92
C LEU A 163 -10.08 -23.60 17.79
N THR A 164 -8.91 -24.23 17.63
CA THR A 164 -8.46 -25.35 18.46
C THR A 164 -8.35 -24.92 19.93
N LEU A 165 -7.68 -23.82 20.22
CA LEU A 165 -7.56 -23.30 21.59
C LEU A 165 -8.93 -22.99 22.20
N THR A 166 -9.82 -22.33 21.44
CA THR A 166 -11.15 -21.97 21.91
C THR A 166 -11.99 -23.22 22.21
N ALA A 167 -11.92 -24.25 21.35
CA ALA A 167 -12.63 -25.51 21.56
C ALA A 167 -12.13 -26.26 22.79
N ASP A 168 -10.80 -26.34 22.99
CA ASP A 168 -10.22 -27.03 24.16
C ASP A 168 -10.63 -26.34 25.46
N LEU A 169 -10.55 -24.99 25.51
CA LEU A 169 -10.96 -24.22 26.69
C LEU A 169 -12.47 -24.28 26.94
N THR A 170 -13.29 -24.32 25.90
CA THR A 170 -14.76 -24.48 26.04
C THR A 170 -15.09 -25.86 26.62
N ALA A 171 -14.41 -26.90 26.12
CA ALA A 171 -14.58 -28.25 26.67
C ALA A 171 -14.17 -28.33 28.14
N GLU A 172 -13.08 -27.65 28.54
CA GLU A 172 -12.65 -27.58 29.93
C GLU A 172 -13.73 -26.92 30.81
N LEU A 173 -14.36 -25.84 30.35
CA LEU A 173 -15.45 -25.16 31.08
C LEU A 173 -16.70 -26.05 31.21
N ASP A 174 -17.08 -26.76 30.17
CA ASP A 174 -18.29 -27.60 30.16
C ASP A 174 -18.18 -28.81 31.08
N PHE A 175 -16.97 -29.31 31.34
CA PHE A 175 -16.74 -30.53 32.13
C PHE A 175 -15.98 -30.28 33.46
N VAL A 176 -15.91 -29.04 33.91
CA VAL A 176 -15.31 -28.68 35.23
C VAL A 176 -15.90 -29.52 36.38
N ASP A 177 -17.22 -29.78 36.34
CA ASP A 177 -17.91 -30.54 37.39
C ASP A 177 -17.60 -32.05 37.36
N GLU A 178 -17.10 -32.59 36.23
CA GLU A 178 -16.76 -34.00 36.09
C GLU A 178 -15.29 -34.31 36.42
N GLY A 179 -14.47 -33.31 36.70
CA GLY A 179 -13.05 -33.46 37.06
C GLY A 179 -12.19 -34.01 35.90
N ILE A 180 -12.58 -33.78 34.66
CA ILE A 180 -11.86 -34.23 33.48
C ILE A 180 -10.99 -33.08 33.02
N GLU A 181 -9.68 -33.24 33.07
CA GLU A 181 -8.73 -32.32 32.41
C GLU A 181 -8.61 -32.69 30.94
N PHE A 182 -9.09 -31.84 30.02
CA PHE A 182 -9.07 -32.10 28.58
C PHE A 182 -7.74 -31.77 27.90
N ALA A 183 -7.03 -30.75 28.38
CA ALA A 183 -5.70 -30.43 27.91
C ALA A 183 -4.74 -30.29 29.08
N ASP A 184 -3.52 -30.83 28.96
CA ASP A 184 -2.51 -30.56 29.96
C ASP A 184 -2.04 -29.10 29.88
N ARG A 185 -1.67 -28.50 31.01
CA ARG A 185 -1.25 -27.08 31.09
C ARG A 185 -0.04 -26.78 30.18
N GLU A 186 0.83 -27.76 29.92
CA GLU A 186 2.01 -27.55 29.03
C GLU A 186 1.57 -27.42 27.59
N SER A 187 0.62 -28.23 27.12
CA SER A 187 0.05 -28.17 25.77
C SER A 187 -0.70 -26.86 25.53
N LEU A 188 -1.49 -26.38 26.48
CA LEU A 188 -2.18 -25.08 26.40
C LEU A 188 -1.18 -23.92 26.34
N GLN A 189 -0.13 -23.94 27.18
CA GLN A 189 0.92 -22.91 27.12
C GLN A 189 1.67 -22.92 25.80
N ALA A 190 1.95 -24.09 25.24
CA ALA A 190 2.59 -24.22 23.94
C ALA A 190 1.72 -23.61 22.83
N LEU A 191 0.43 -23.88 22.83
CA LEU A 191 -0.54 -23.35 21.85
C LEU A 191 -0.70 -21.81 21.98
N VAL A 192 -0.79 -21.29 23.19
CA VAL A 192 -0.82 -19.83 23.45
C VAL A 192 0.46 -19.15 22.94
N LYS A 193 1.62 -19.78 23.12
CA LYS A 193 2.89 -19.27 22.62
C LYS A 193 2.94 -19.28 21.09
N GLU A 194 2.42 -20.32 20.45
CA GLU A 194 2.30 -20.42 19.01
C GLU A 194 1.39 -19.31 18.43
N ILE A 195 0.20 -19.14 19.03
CA ILE A 195 -0.76 -18.07 18.68
C ILE A 195 -0.11 -16.70 18.78
N SER A 196 0.64 -16.45 19.86
CA SER A 196 1.34 -15.17 20.05
C SER A 196 2.43 -14.94 19.00
N ALA A 197 3.14 -15.98 18.57
CA ALA A 197 4.15 -15.89 17.50
C ALA A 197 3.50 -15.65 16.13
N GLN A 198 2.40 -16.32 15.81
CA GLN A 198 1.62 -16.11 14.59
C GLN A 198 1.05 -14.68 14.54
N LEU A 199 0.53 -14.18 15.67
CA LEU A 199 0.02 -12.82 15.81
C LEU A 199 1.12 -11.76 15.55
N ALA A 200 2.33 -11.96 16.09
CA ALA A 200 3.46 -11.09 15.81
C ALA A 200 3.82 -11.07 14.31
N SER A 201 3.79 -12.22 13.64
CA SER A 201 3.98 -12.32 12.18
C SER A 201 2.92 -11.53 11.39
N ILE A 202 1.66 -11.58 11.81
CA ILE A 202 0.56 -10.81 11.20
C ILE A 202 0.78 -9.29 11.39
N GLN A 203 1.30 -8.86 12.53
CA GLN A 203 1.63 -7.45 12.76
C GLN A 203 2.74 -6.93 11.84
N ASP A 204 3.78 -7.72 11.62
CA ASP A 204 4.88 -7.34 10.73
C ASP A 204 4.39 -7.14 9.30
N VAL A 205 3.41 -7.94 8.85
CA VAL A 205 2.72 -7.77 7.57
C VAL A 205 2.06 -6.39 7.46
N THR A 206 1.43 -5.92 8.54
CA THR A 206 0.70 -4.64 8.54
C THR A 206 1.63 -3.43 8.44
N LYS A 207 2.75 -3.45 9.17
CA LYS A 207 3.78 -2.39 9.12
C LYS A 207 4.41 -2.28 7.74
N THR A 208 4.74 -3.43 7.15
CA THR A 208 5.34 -3.51 5.82
C THR A 208 4.41 -2.95 4.73
N ALA A 209 3.11 -3.19 4.86
CA ALA A 209 2.10 -2.71 3.92
C ALA A 209 2.03 -1.18 3.81
N GLU A 210 2.19 -0.47 4.91
CA GLU A 210 2.20 1.01 4.91
C GLU A 210 3.39 1.56 4.13
N ILE A 211 4.56 0.98 4.34
CA ILE A 211 5.78 1.40 3.67
C ILE A 211 5.70 1.15 2.16
N TYR A 212 5.15 0.03 1.71
CA TYR A 212 4.98 -0.25 0.27
C TYR A 212 3.98 0.71 -0.39
N ARG A 213 2.89 1.05 0.29
CA ARG A 213 1.83 1.91 -0.25
C ARG A 213 2.18 3.39 -0.25
N HIS A 214 2.69 3.89 0.87
CA HIS A 214 2.94 5.31 1.07
C HIS A 214 4.41 5.68 0.83
N GLY A 215 5.29 4.69 0.73
CA GLY A 215 6.73 4.87 0.75
C GLY A 215 7.23 5.16 2.15
N LEU A 216 8.55 5.19 2.30
CA LEU A 216 9.19 5.66 3.52
C LEU A 216 9.26 7.19 3.53
N SER A 217 8.85 7.78 4.63
CA SER A 217 9.01 9.20 4.88
C SER A 217 10.36 9.49 5.52
N VAL A 218 11.23 10.18 4.78
CA VAL A 218 12.55 10.61 5.26
C VAL A 218 12.57 12.10 5.40
N VAL A 219 12.67 12.59 6.62
CA VAL A 219 12.75 14.03 6.89
C VAL A 219 14.20 14.46 7.03
N ILE A 220 14.58 15.49 6.26
CA ILE A 220 15.89 16.14 6.35
C ILE A 220 15.75 17.39 7.22
N ALA A 221 16.31 17.34 8.42
CA ALA A 221 16.26 18.41 9.41
C ALA A 221 17.61 19.11 9.61
N GLY A 222 17.59 20.30 10.15
CA GLY A 222 18.79 21.05 10.49
C GLY A 222 18.59 22.56 10.35
N LEU A 223 19.51 23.34 10.88
CA LEU A 223 19.48 24.81 10.82
C LEU A 223 19.58 25.31 9.36
N PRO A 224 19.18 26.55 9.07
CA PRO A 224 19.41 27.17 7.77
C PRO A 224 20.89 27.10 7.36
N ASN A 225 21.14 26.89 6.06
CA ASN A 225 22.48 26.80 5.48
C ASN A 225 23.34 25.60 5.94
N ALA A 226 22.82 24.66 6.71
CA ALA A 226 23.54 23.45 7.12
C ALA A 226 23.86 22.51 5.93
N GLY A 227 23.19 22.66 4.78
CA GLY A 227 23.43 21.87 3.58
C GLY A 227 22.32 20.90 3.24
N LYS A 228 21.13 21.06 3.81
CA LYS A 228 19.94 20.20 3.57
C LYS A 228 19.60 20.08 2.09
N SER A 229 19.48 21.19 1.39
CA SER A 229 19.16 21.20 -0.05
C SER A 229 20.27 20.58 -0.90
N SER A 230 21.54 20.69 -0.48
CA SER A 230 22.65 20.00 -1.13
C SER A 230 22.56 18.49 -0.97
N LEU A 231 22.25 18.01 0.23
CA LEU A 231 22.00 16.60 0.48
C LEU A 231 20.84 16.08 -0.36
N LEU A 232 19.72 16.80 -0.38
CA LEU A 232 18.54 16.44 -1.15
C LEU A 232 18.86 16.29 -2.64
N ASN A 233 19.56 17.25 -3.22
CA ASN A 233 19.99 17.20 -4.63
C ASN A 233 20.90 16.01 -4.92
N LEU A 234 21.79 15.66 -3.99
CA LEU A 234 22.66 14.49 -4.12
C LEU A 234 21.86 13.18 -4.08
N LEU A 235 20.91 13.04 -3.15
CA LEU A 235 20.06 11.86 -3.03
C LEU A 235 19.16 11.68 -4.26
N CYS A 236 18.62 12.76 -4.79
CA CYS A 236 17.80 12.73 -6.02
C CYS A 236 18.61 12.46 -7.29
N GLY A 237 19.91 12.70 -7.30
CA GLY A 237 20.79 12.50 -8.45
C GLY A 237 21.29 11.05 -8.61
N HIS A 238 21.18 10.21 -7.59
CA HIS A 238 21.70 8.83 -7.60
C HIS A 238 20.79 7.80 -8.26
N GLU A 239 19.47 8.01 -8.29
CA GLU A 239 18.50 7.15 -8.99
C GLU A 239 17.49 8.00 -9.76
N LYS A 240 16.70 7.39 -10.67
CA LYS A 240 15.69 8.09 -11.48
C LYS A 240 14.63 8.74 -10.57
N ALA A 241 14.93 9.94 -10.07
CA ALA A 241 13.96 10.74 -9.33
C ALA A 241 12.78 11.08 -10.26
N ILE A 242 11.61 10.63 -9.91
CA ILE A 242 10.38 11.13 -10.51
C ILE A 242 10.03 12.39 -9.72
N VAL A 243 10.41 13.54 -10.24
CA VAL A 243 10.00 14.83 -9.68
C VAL A 243 8.51 14.99 -9.95
N SER A 244 7.67 14.62 -9.01
CA SER A 244 6.27 15.02 -9.04
C SER A 244 6.12 16.40 -8.43
N SER A 245 6.46 17.44 -9.21
CA SER A 245 5.99 18.78 -8.90
C SER A 245 4.50 18.81 -9.25
N THR A 246 3.63 18.63 -8.29
CA THR A 246 2.22 19.02 -8.45
C THR A 246 2.20 20.55 -8.53
N PRO A 247 1.90 21.17 -9.69
CA PRO A 247 1.86 22.62 -9.80
C PRO A 247 0.61 23.13 -9.09
N GLY A 248 0.75 23.86 -7.99
CA GLY A 248 -0.45 24.48 -7.43
C GLY A 248 -0.33 25.33 -6.17
N THR A 249 0.75 25.22 -5.37
CA THR A 249 0.85 26.08 -4.19
C THR A 249 2.29 26.47 -3.89
N THR A 250 2.63 27.71 -4.12
CA THR A 250 3.97 28.30 -4.04
C THR A 250 4.54 28.47 -2.60
N ARG A 251 4.11 27.65 -1.61
CA ARG A 251 4.54 27.73 -0.19
C ARG A 251 4.43 26.42 0.60
N ASP A 252 4.21 25.28 -0.05
CA ASP A 252 4.20 23.98 0.62
C ASP A 252 5.60 23.38 0.64
N ILE A 253 5.85 22.53 1.64
CA ILE A 253 7.08 21.76 1.81
C ILE A 253 7.42 21.06 0.49
N VAL A 254 8.64 21.23 0.02
CA VAL A 254 9.11 20.62 -1.21
C VAL A 254 9.35 19.14 -0.91
N GLN A 255 8.50 18.28 -1.46
CA GLN A 255 8.62 16.83 -1.36
C GLN A 255 9.27 16.28 -2.63
N TYR A 256 10.20 15.37 -2.47
CA TYR A 256 10.88 14.68 -3.55
C TYR A 256 10.67 13.18 -3.41
N GLU A 257 10.22 12.54 -4.46
CA GLU A 257 10.03 11.10 -4.48
C GLU A 257 11.22 10.44 -5.19
N SER A 258 11.74 9.36 -4.61
CA SER A 258 12.77 8.50 -5.18
C SER A 258 12.44 7.04 -4.90
N VAL A 259 13.15 6.11 -5.56
CA VAL A 259 13.03 4.67 -5.29
C VAL A 259 14.39 4.17 -4.82
N ILE A 260 14.49 3.72 -3.57
CA ILE A 260 15.73 3.19 -2.99
C ILE A 260 15.54 1.72 -2.64
N SER A 261 16.38 0.86 -3.17
CA SER A 261 16.29 -0.60 -2.98
C SER A 261 14.90 -1.18 -3.35
N GLY A 262 14.23 -0.57 -4.34
CA GLY A 262 12.90 -1.00 -4.78
C GLY A 262 11.76 -0.53 -3.88
N ILE A 263 12.00 0.37 -2.93
CA ILE A 263 11.00 0.98 -2.05
C ILE A 263 10.82 2.45 -2.42
N PRO A 264 9.58 2.96 -2.57
CA PRO A 264 9.34 4.39 -2.71
C PRO A 264 9.81 5.13 -1.45
N VAL A 265 10.51 6.23 -1.62
CA VAL A 265 11.00 7.08 -0.52
C VAL A 265 10.62 8.52 -0.81
N THR A 266 9.94 9.15 0.11
CA THR A 266 9.57 10.56 0.04
C THR A 266 10.48 11.36 0.97
N PHE A 267 11.30 12.24 0.40
CA PHE A 267 12.14 13.19 1.15
C PHE A 267 11.37 14.48 1.36
N SER A 268 11.33 14.96 2.60
CA SER A 268 10.77 16.25 2.99
C SER A 268 11.89 17.13 3.56
N ASP A 269 12.06 18.35 3.01
CA ASP A 269 12.98 19.35 3.59
C ASP A 269 12.20 20.21 4.60
N THR A 270 12.61 20.13 5.87
CA THR A 270 12.10 21.08 6.88
C THR A 270 12.78 22.40 6.69
N ALA A 271 12.06 23.44 6.26
CA ALA A 271 12.55 24.80 6.20
C ALA A 271 13.01 25.26 7.60
N GLY A 272 14.29 25.07 7.89
CA GLY A 272 15.08 25.44 9.10
C GLY A 272 14.29 25.66 10.39
N ILE A 273 14.19 24.66 11.25
CA ILE A 273 13.51 24.76 12.56
C ILE A 273 14.43 25.47 13.55
N ARG A 274 14.03 26.67 14.01
CA ARG A 274 14.73 27.49 15.02
C ARG A 274 13.91 27.56 16.32
N LYS A 275 14.58 27.90 17.44
CA LYS A 275 13.91 28.02 18.77
C LYS A 275 12.77 29.03 18.84
N ALA A 276 12.82 30.12 18.08
CA ALA A 276 11.78 31.15 18.07
C ALA A 276 11.80 31.98 16.78
N SER A 277 10.61 32.30 16.28
CA SER A 277 10.38 33.37 15.30
C SER A 277 9.17 34.19 15.74
N ASN A 278 9.23 35.50 15.50
CA ASN A 278 8.11 36.41 15.76
C ASN A 278 7.20 36.56 14.52
N ASP A 279 7.54 35.92 13.40
CA ASP A 279 6.71 35.93 12.19
C ASP A 279 5.67 34.80 12.25
N PRO A 280 4.35 35.10 12.22
CA PRO A 280 3.29 34.10 12.26
C PRO A 280 3.35 33.06 11.13
N ILE A 281 3.97 33.40 10.01
CA ILE A 281 4.14 32.51 8.85
C ILE A 281 5.25 31.49 9.12
N GLU A 282 6.38 31.94 9.69
CA GLU A 282 7.47 31.04 10.09
C GLU A 282 7.05 30.11 11.23
N VAL A 283 6.29 30.60 12.22
CA VAL A 283 5.76 29.78 13.32
C VAL A 283 4.89 28.64 12.78
N LYS A 284 4.03 28.92 11.80
CA LYS A 284 3.18 27.90 11.18
C LYS A 284 3.98 26.86 10.36
N GLY A 285 5.04 27.32 9.68
CA GLY A 285 6.01 26.45 8.98
C GLY A 285 6.78 25.55 9.94
N MET A 286 7.20 26.08 11.08
CA MET A 286 7.89 25.33 12.15
C MET A 286 7.00 24.26 12.77
N GLN A 287 5.74 24.57 13.09
CA GLN A 287 4.76 23.60 13.62
C GLN A 287 4.52 22.46 12.64
N LYS A 288 4.40 22.75 11.35
CA LYS A 288 4.24 21.74 10.31
C LYS A 288 5.49 20.88 10.18
N GLY A 289 6.69 21.50 10.20
CA GLY A 289 7.97 20.75 10.18
C GLY A 289 8.15 19.83 11.38
N LEU A 290 7.72 20.25 12.57
CA LEU A 290 7.76 19.43 13.78
C LEU A 290 6.80 18.24 13.69
N SER A 291 5.59 18.46 13.19
CA SER A 291 4.64 17.34 12.99
C SER A 291 5.11 16.33 11.94
N GLU A 292 5.87 16.76 10.93
CA GLU A 292 6.50 15.83 9.97
C GLU A 292 7.63 15.03 10.60
N LEU A 293 8.44 15.64 11.48
CA LEU A 293 9.48 14.95 12.23
C LEU A 293 8.91 13.86 13.16
N GLU A 294 7.76 14.12 13.79
CA GLU A 294 7.09 13.14 14.66
C GLU A 294 6.56 11.93 13.88
N ASN A 295 6.15 12.15 12.64
CA ASN A 295 5.57 11.12 11.78
C ASN A 295 6.56 10.50 10.78
N ALA A 296 7.84 10.94 10.79
CA ALA A 296 8.87 10.42 9.90
C ALA A 296 9.29 9.00 10.28
N ASP A 297 9.44 8.12 9.28
CA ASP A 297 10.03 6.79 9.47
C ASP A 297 11.52 6.88 9.75
N LEU A 298 12.22 7.80 9.07
CA LEU A 298 13.63 8.08 9.22
C LEU A 298 13.89 9.58 9.25
N THR A 299 14.89 10.01 10.01
CA THR A 299 15.31 11.41 10.06
C THR A 299 16.81 11.53 9.77
N ILE A 300 17.20 12.49 8.93
CA ILE A 300 18.57 12.87 8.69
C ILE A 300 18.76 14.28 9.24
N LEU A 301 19.53 14.41 10.32
CA LEU A 301 19.88 15.69 10.92
C LEU A 301 21.19 16.18 10.31
N VAL A 302 21.15 17.31 9.60
CA VAL A 302 22.33 17.96 8.99
C VAL A 302 22.79 19.12 9.86
N ILE A 303 24.01 19.07 10.31
CA ILE A 303 24.65 20.08 11.16
C ILE A 303 25.81 20.69 10.40
N ASP A 304 25.92 22.02 10.44
CA ASP A 304 27.06 22.76 9.90
C ASP A 304 28.24 22.68 10.88
N SER A 305 29.23 21.86 10.55
CA SER A 305 30.40 21.69 11.42
C SER A 305 31.45 22.82 11.32
N SER A 306 31.29 23.76 10.40
CA SER A 306 32.18 24.93 10.30
C SER A 306 31.96 25.94 11.43
N GLU A 307 30.77 25.92 12.04
CA GLU A 307 30.42 26.75 13.19
C GLU A 307 30.71 26.03 14.52
N PRO A 308 30.99 26.78 15.63
CA PRO A 308 31.15 26.15 16.93
C PRO A 308 29.93 25.37 17.39
N PRO A 309 30.08 24.22 18.11
CA PRO A 309 28.95 23.44 18.62
C PRO A 309 27.97 24.27 19.46
N ALA A 310 28.44 25.25 20.20
CA ALA A 310 27.61 26.10 21.04
C ALA A 310 26.52 26.82 20.22
N ASN A 311 26.84 27.29 19.01
CA ASN A 311 25.88 27.97 18.13
C ASN A 311 24.70 27.03 17.76
N PHE A 312 25.00 25.75 17.48
CA PHE A 312 23.99 24.76 17.17
C PHE A 312 23.05 24.52 18.38
N PHE A 313 23.61 24.34 19.57
CA PHE A 313 22.81 24.05 20.77
C PHE A 313 22.01 25.28 21.27
N GLU A 314 22.46 26.48 20.97
CA GLU A 314 21.71 27.70 21.28
C GLU A 314 20.50 27.91 20.37
N GLU A 315 20.63 27.61 19.08
CA GLU A 315 19.60 27.85 18.06
C GLU A 315 18.64 26.67 17.89
N VAL A 316 19.04 25.45 18.24
CA VAL A 316 18.24 24.23 18.01
C VAL A 316 17.16 24.07 19.07
N SER A 317 15.98 23.61 18.67
CA SER A 317 14.90 23.26 19.60
C SER A 317 15.21 21.97 20.35
N ASP A 318 14.62 21.80 21.57
CA ASP A 318 14.80 20.60 22.38
C ASP A 318 14.35 19.34 21.63
N GLN A 319 13.34 19.45 20.74
CA GLN A 319 12.87 18.37 19.87
C GLN A 319 13.92 17.91 18.87
N LEU A 320 14.67 18.84 18.23
CA LEU A 320 15.77 18.49 17.34
C LEU A 320 16.96 17.90 18.10
N SER A 321 17.22 18.39 19.33
CA SER A 321 18.27 17.82 20.19
C SER A 321 17.97 16.35 20.52
N SER A 322 16.71 16.00 20.76
CA SER A 322 16.31 14.62 21.07
C SER A 322 16.48 13.63 19.90
N LEU A 323 16.60 14.13 18.65
CA LEU A 323 16.83 13.28 17.48
C LEU A 323 18.25 12.68 17.46
N VAL A 324 19.20 13.31 18.12
CA VAL A 324 20.59 12.83 18.16
C VAL A 324 20.70 11.47 18.83
N GLU A 325 19.84 11.17 19.79
CA GLU A 325 19.93 9.96 20.62
C GLU A 325 19.16 8.76 20.05
N LYS A 326 18.30 8.96 19.03
CA LYS A 326 17.52 7.86 18.44
C LYS A 326 18.33 7.08 17.41
N SER A 327 18.45 5.78 17.57
CA SER A 327 19.20 4.88 16.69
C SER A 327 18.64 4.82 15.23
N SER A 328 17.40 5.23 15.03
CA SER A 328 16.75 5.31 13.71
C SER A 328 17.10 6.60 12.95
N ASN A 329 17.92 7.50 13.53
CA ASN A 329 18.26 8.76 12.93
C ASN A 329 19.74 8.77 12.48
N LEU A 330 20.01 9.48 11.39
CA LEU A 330 21.35 9.74 10.93
C LEU A 330 21.72 11.20 11.26
N VAL A 331 22.82 11.40 11.95
CA VAL A 331 23.38 12.73 12.19
C VAL A 331 24.58 12.93 11.27
N LEU A 332 24.56 14.01 10.47
CA LEU A 332 25.61 14.38 9.55
C LEU A 332 26.28 15.68 10.02
N LEU A 333 27.58 15.63 10.31
CA LEU A 333 28.42 16.81 10.46
C LEU A 333 28.93 17.20 9.08
N ASN A 334 28.24 18.15 8.43
CA ASN A 334 28.54 18.62 7.09
C ASN A 334 29.59 19.74 7.12
N LYS A 335 30.18 20.01 5.98
CA LYS A 335 31.30 20.96 5.78
C LYS A 335 32.54 20.57 6.61
N TRP A 336 32.78 19.27 6.71
CA TRP A 336 33.84 18.72 7.53
C TRP A 336 35.25 19.21 7.11
N GLU A 337 35.44 19.61 5.84
CA GLU A 337 36.65 20.23 5.31
C GLU A 337 37.02 21.56 5.98
N SER A 338 36.04 22.24 6.55
CA SER A 338 36.20 23.53 7.26
C SER A 338 35.73 23.46 8.72
N LYS A 339 35.73 22.26 9.32
CA LYS A 339 35.20 21.99 10.66
C LYS A 339 35.83 22.86 11.76
N ASN A 340 35.02 23.20 12.75
CA ASN A 340 35.53 23.69 14.04
C ASN A 340 36.00 22.48 14.86
N ALA A 341 37.21 22.55 15.41
CA ALA A 341 37.84 21.44 16.14
C ALA A 341 37.07 21.01 17.41
N GLU A 342 36.29 21.89 17.99
CA GLU A 342 35.47 21.57 19.19
C GLU A 342 34.46 20.44 18.96
N TRP A 343 34.02 20.21 17.70
CA TRP A 343 33.11 19.11 17.39
C TRP A 343 33.67 17.74 17.76
N GLU A 344 34.99 17.54 17.64
CA GLU A 344 35.64 16.25 17.98
C GLU A 344 35.54 15.88 19.47
N THR A 345 35.23 16.86 20.32
CA THR A 345 35.08 16.67 21.78
C THR A 345 33.62 16.49 22.20
N THR A 346 32.67 16.63 21.30
CA THR A 346 31.25 16.49 21.59
C THR A 346 30.80 15.02 21.60
N ASP A 347 29.76 14.69 22.38
CA ASP A 347 29.18 13.37 22.34
C ASP A 347 28.49 13.09 20.98
N ILE A 348 27.98 14.12 20.30
CA ILE A 348 27.40 14.01 18.93
C ILE A 348 28.40 13.40 17.96
N TYR A 349 29.67 13.75 18.04
CA TYR A 349 30.72 13.23 17.15
C TYR A 349 30.76 11.71 17.11
N ARG A 350 30.51 11.03 18.26
CA ARG A 350 30.55 9.57 18.38
C ARG A 350 29.44 8.87 17.59
N TYR A 351 28.31 9.54 17.39
CA TYR A 351 27.11 8.97 16.73
C TYR A 351 26.86 9.57 15.35
N SER A 352 27.70 10.51 14.90
CA SER A 352 27.56 11.23 13.65
C SER A 352 28.49 10.68 12.57
N LYS A 353 28.13 10.96 11.31
CA LYS A 353 29.02 10.80 10.16
C LYS A 353 29.52 12.18 9.71
N GLN A 354 30.82 12.25 9.46
CA GLN A 354 31.50 13.46 8.99
C GLN A 354 31.44 13.45 7.46
N VAL A 355 30.86 14.50 6.87
CA VAL A 355 30.61 14.57 5.44
C VAL A 355 30.99 15.91 4.86
N SER A 356 31.34 15.91 3.56
CA SER A 356 31.47 17.11 2.74
C SER A 356 30.56 16.98 1.53
N LEU A 357 29.32 17.47 1.64
CA LEU A 357 28.30 17.32 0.61
C LEU A 357 28.63 18.05 -0.70
N ILE A 358 29.51 19.03 -0.67
CA ILE A 358 29.96 19.78 -1.87
C ILE A 358 30.85 18.91 -2.76
N GLN A 359 31.63 18.00 -2.18
CA GLN A 359 32.59 17.17 -2.90
C GLN A 359 32.00 15.89 -3.49
N GLY A 360 30.74 15.57 -3.20
CA GLY A 360 30.02 14.44 -3.79
C GLY A 360 30.41 13.03 -3.27
N GLU A 361 31.57 12.87 -2.66
CA GLU A 361 32.10 11.59 -2.17
C GLU A 361 31.24 10.98 -1.04
N SER A 362 30.70 11.85 -0.18
CA SER A 362 29.88 11.45 0.99
C SER A 362 28.46 11.00 0.65
N SER A 363 28.00 11.21 -0.57
CA SER A 363 26.65 10.81 -0.99
C SER A 363 26.46 9.29 -0.95
N THR A 364 27.49 8.54 -1.30
CA THR A 364 27.47 7.07 -1.30
C THR A 364 27.29 6.50 0.12
N GLU A 365 27.91 7.12 1.13
CA GLU A 365 27.78 6.67 2.52
C GLU A 365 26.37 6.88 3.08
N VAL A 366 25.77 8.05 2.80
CA VAL A 366 24.39 8.35 3.20
C VAL A 366 23.41 7.42 2.50
N PHE A 367 23.63 7.17 1.21
CA PHE A 367 22.80 6.27 0.43
C PHE A 367 22.90 4.83 0.94
N THR A 368 24.11 4.35 1.26
CA THR A 368 24.33 3.01 1.84
C THR A 368 23.61 2.88 3.18
N TRP A 369 23.70 3.89 4.05
CA TRP A 369 22.96 3.90 5.31
C TRP A 369 21.45 3.82 5.09
N LEU A 370 20.90 4.61 4.16
CA LEU A 370 19.47 4.54 3.81
C LEU A 370 19.08 3.14 3.34
N GLN A 371 19.88 2.52 2.49
CA GLN A 371 19.63 1.15 2.03
C GLN A 371 19.63 0.13 3.18
N GLU A 372 20.53 0.27 4.16
CA GLU A 372 20.59 -0.58 5.34
C GLU A 372 19.36 -0.39 6.23
N GLN A 373 18.96 0.86 6.48
CA GLN A 373 17.77 1.16 7.27
C GLN A 373 16.48 0.64 6.59
N ILE A 374 16.35 0.84 5.29
CA ILE A 374 15.23 0.32 4.50
C ILE A 374 15.14 -1.21 4.61
N LYS A 375 16.26 -1.93 4.51
CA LYS A 375 16.27 -3.40 4.68
C LYS A 375 15.84 -3.85 6.07
N THR A 376 16.11 -3.05 7.10
CA THR A 376 15.71 -3.34 8.47
C THR A 376 14.22 -3.09 8.69
N LEU A 377 13.69 -2.00 8.11
CA LEU A 377 12.29 -1.61 8.24
C LEU A 377 11.36 -2.42 7.35
N VAL A 378 11.86 -2.90 6.20
CA VAL A 378 11.06 -3.56 5.17
C VAL A 378 11.60 -4.97 4.92
N PRO A 379 11.03 -6.01 5.55
CA PRO A 379 11.41 -7.39 5.28
C PRO A 379 11.21 -7.72 3.79
N ALA A 380 12.18 -8.43 3.20
CA ALA A 380 12.16 -8.79 1.77
C ALA A 380 10.93 -9.62 1.34
N ASN A 381 10.26 -10.27 2.29
CA ASN A 381 9.08 -11.12 2.08
C ASN A 381 7.77 -10.49 2.58
N GLY A 382 7.71 -9.18 2.79
CA GLY A 382 6.51 -8.50 3.26
C GLY A 382 5.31 -8.73 2.33
N ILE A 383 4.15 -8.96 2.92
CA ILE A 383 2.85 -9.06 2.26
C ILE A 383 2.09 -7.79 2.61
N GLN A 384 1.34 -7.21 1.67
CA GLN A 384 0.57 -6.00 1.96
C GLN A 384 -0.80 -6.36 2.55
N ALA A 385 -1.12 -5.72 3.69
CA ALA A 385 -2.49 -5.63 4.19
C ALA A 385 -3.07 -4.24 3.84
N ASN A 386 -4.35 -4.16 3.54
CA ASN A 386 -4.99 -2.89 3.24
C ASN A 386 -5.45 -2.14 4.52
N TYR A 387 -5.90 -0.90 4.34
CA TYR A 387 -6.25 -0.02 5.46
C TYR A 387 -7.33 -0.60 6.40
N TRP A 388 -8.37 -1.26 5.87
CA TRP A 388 -9.41 -1.84 6.72
C TRP A 388 -8.94 -3.12 7.42
N GLN A 389 -8.14 -3.96 6.76
CA GLN A 389 -7.49 -5.13 7.37
C GLN A 389 -6.60 -4.70 8.53
N LYS A 390 -5.88 -3.58 8.39
CA LYS A 390 -5.07 -3.03 9.48
C LYS A 390 -5.90 -2.73 10.73
N GLY A 391 -7.07 -2.11 10.58
CA GLY A 391 -7.98 -1.86 11.70
C GLY A 391 -8.38 -3.15 12.42
N LEU A 392 -8.80 -4.15 11.66
CA LEU A 392 -9.19 -5.47 12.17
C LEU A 392 -7.99 -6.21 12.81
N ILE A 393 -6.81 -6.16 12.21
CA ILE A 393 -5.59 -6.77 12.77
C ILE A 393 -5.19 -6.10 14.08
N THR A 394 -5.32 -4.78 14.20
CA THR A 394 -5.03 -4.05 15.44
C THR A 394 -6.01 -4.44 16.54
N GLU A 395 -7.30 -4.55 16.23
CA GLU A 395 -8.33 -5.00 17.15
C GLU A 395 -8.11 -6.45 17.56
N LEU A 396 -7.86 -7.34 16.61
CA LEU A 396 -7.52 -8.74 16.82
C LEU A 396 -6.35 -8.89 17.81
N HIS A 397 -5.29 -8.10 17.59
CA HIS A 397 -4.12 -8.11 18.45
C HIS A 397 -4.46 -7.71 19.90
N ARG A 398 -5.28 -6.67 20.07
CA ARG A 398 -5.73 -6.22 21.38
C ARG A 398 -6.51 -7.33 22.09
N ILE A 399 -7.52 -7.89 21.43
CA ILE A 399 -8.39 -8.92 22.00
C ILE A 399 -7.60 -10.17 22.39
N ILE A 400 -6.69 -10.64 21.55
CA ILE A 400 -5.89 -11.84 21.84
C ILE A 400 -4.93 -11.59 23.01
N ASN A 401 -4.29 -10.42 23.09
CA ASN A 401 -3.45 -10.11 24.25
C ASN A 401 -4.25 -10.06 25.55
N ASP A 402 -5.45 -9.46 25.51
CA ASP A 402 -6.36 -9.46 26.66
C ASP A 402 -6.75 -10.90 27.04
N ALA A 403 -7.11 -11.75 26.06
CA ALA A 403 -7.44 -13.16 26.30
C ALA A 403 -6.27 -13.92 26.93
N VAL A 404 -5.04 -13.74 26.44
CA VAL A 404 -3.83 -14.37 27.02
C VAL A 404 -3.60 -13.91 28.47
N GLN A 405 -3.87 -12.63 28.76
CA GLN A 405 -3.76 -12.12 30.13
C GLN A 405 -4.79 -12.77 31.07
N TYR A 406 -6.06 -12.91 30.63
CA TYR A 406 -7.10 -13.58 31.41
C TYR A 406 -6.79 -15.07 31.61
N LEU A 407 -6.27 -15.77 30.60
CA LEU A 407 -5.78 -17.15 30.74
C LEU A 407 -4.67 -17.27 31.79
N SER A 408 -3.78 -16.29 31.84
CA SER A 408 -2.68 -16.28 32.86
C SER A 408 -3.19 -16.10 34.28
N ASN A 409 -4.38 -15.51 34.46
CA ASN A 409 -5.06 -15.28 35.72
C ASN A 409 -6.07 -16.40 36.09
N ASP A 410 -6.18 -17.47 35.26
CA ASP A 410 -7.13 -18.58 35.45
C ASP A 410 -8.60 -18.16 35.23
N GLU A 411 -8.82 -17.04 34.50
CA GLU A 411 -10.17 -16.52 34.18
C GLU A 411 -10.63 -17.03 32.80
N ILE A 412 -10.85 -18.35 32.69
CA ILE A 412 -11.06 -19.07 31.44
C ILE A 412 -12.33 -18.61 30.71
N GLU A 413 -13.45 -18.36 31.42
CA GLU A 413 -14.72 -17.92 30.82
C GLU A 413 -14.57 -16.63 30.02
N ILE A 414 -13.85 -15.63 30.58
CA ILE A 414 -13.62 -14.34 29.91
C ILE A 414 -12.70 -14.54 28.70
N ALA A 415 -11.69 -15.37 28.85
CA ALA A 415 -10.77 -15.68 27.76
C ALA A 415 -11.47 -16.34 26.58
N VAL A 416 -12.35 -17.33 26.81
CA VAL A 416 -13.14 -17.99 25.76
C VAL A 416 -14.04 -17.00 25.03
N GLN A 417 -14.68 -16.06 25.73
CA GLN A 417 -15.48 -15.02 25.09
C GLN A 417 -14.62 -14.15 24.17
N LEU A 418 -13.48 -13.68 24.63
CA LEU A 418 -12.55 -12.86 23.85
C LEU A 418 -11.99 -13.62 22.64
N LEU A 419 -11.66 -14.90 22.78
CA LEU A 419 -11.22 -15.74 21.66
C LEU A 419 -12.33 -15.95 20.63
N THR A 420 -13.60 -16.05 21.08
CA THR A 420 -14.75 -16.12 20.19
C THR A 420 -14.91 -14.83 19.38
N ASP A 421 -14.78 -13.67 20.03
CA ASP A 421 -14.82 -12.37 19.37
C ASP A 421 -13.65 -12.24 18.36
N ALA A 422 -12.47 -12.76 18.70
CA ALA A 422 -11.33 -12.81 17.78
C ALA A 422 -11.57 -13.70 16.54
N LEU A 423 -12.27 -14.83 16.70
CA LEU A 423 -12.67 -15.71 15.59
C LEU A 423 -13.66 -15.04 14.64
N GLU A 424 -14.56 -14.18 15.14
CA GLU A 424 -15.45 -13.37 14.29
C GLU A 424 -14.64 -12.39 13.43
N ILE A 425 -13.66 -11.68 14.01
CA ILE A 425 -12.76 -10.78 13.28
C ILE A 425 -11.97 -11.55 12.21
N LEU A 426 -11.44 -12.73 12.54
CA LEU A 426 -10.73 -13.56 11.58
C LEU A 426 -11.65 -14.04 10.44
N SER A 427 -12.89 -14.38 10.74
CA SER A 427 -13.89 -14.77 9.70
C SER A 427 -14.18 -13.60 8.75
N GLU A 428 -14.17 -12.36 9.23
CA GLU A 428 -14.22 -11.17 8.39
C GLU A 428 -12.93 -10.98 7.58
N LEU A 429 -11.74 -11.19 8.18
CA LEU A 429 -10.46 -11.06 7.49
C LEU A 429 -10.29 -12.08 6.36
N VAL A 430 -10.73 -13.32 6.54
CA VAL A 430 -10.68 -14.36 5.50
C VAL A 430 -11.80 -14.25 4.46
N GLY A 431 -12.81 -13.38 4.69
CA GLY A 431 -13.89 -13.11 3.74
C GLY A 431 -15.03 -14.12 3.82
N GLU A 432 -15.24 -14.80 4.95
CA GLU A 432 -16.40 -15.65 5.19
C GLU A 432 -17.65 -14.84 5.54
N ILE A 433 -17.45 -13.64 6.07
CA ILE A 433 -18.51 -12.68 6.37
C ILE A 433 -18.34 -11.50 5.41
N ASP A 434 -19.29 -11.33 4.49
CA ASP A 434 -19.33 -10.21 3.55
C ASP A 434 -20.22 -9.09 4.08
N ASN A 435 -19.64 -7.88 4.18
CA ASN A 435 -20.38 -6.67 4.43
C ASN A 435 -20.46 -5.85 3.12
N GLU A 436 -21.65 -5.66 2.58
CA GLU A 436 -21.88 -4.90 1.34
C GLU A 436 -21.31 -3.48 1.39
N GLU A 437 -21.36 -2.79 2.54
CA GLU A 437 -20.77 -1.47 2.69
C GLU A 437 -19.25 -1.48 2.55
N ILE A 438 -18.58 -2.52 3.04
CA ILE A 438 -17.13 -2.71 2.89
C ILE A 438 -16.79 -2.98 1.43
N LEU A 439 -17.53 -3.85 0.76
CA LEU A 439 -17.35 -4.14 -0.66
C LEU A 439 -17.56 -2.87 -1.52
N ASP A 440 -18.57 -2.08 -1.24
CA ASP A 440 -18.83 -0.83 -1.95
C ASP A 440 -17.67 0.18 -1.77
N LYS A 441 -17.18 0.36 -0.55
CA LYS A 441 -16.02 1.21 -0.28
C LYS A 441 -14.75 0.71 -0.94
N LEU A 442 -14.54 -0.60 -0.94
CA LEU A 442 -13.39 -1.24 -1.55
C LEU A 442 -13.37 -0.99 -3.07
N PHE A 443 -14.44 -1.37 -3.77
CA PHE A 443 -14.49 -1.28 -5.22
C PHE A 443 -14.62 0.16 -5.74
N SER A 444 -15.17 1.09 -4.97
CA SER A 444 -15.26 2.51 -5.36
C SER A 444 -13.90 3.20 -5.58
N ARG A 445 -12.82 2.65 -5.03
CA ARG A 445 -11.45 3.17 -5.18
C ARG A 445 -10.74 2.68 -6.44
N PHE A 446 -11.29 1.69 -7.12
CA PHE A 446 -10.69 1.13 -8.32
C PHE A 446 -10.83 2.07 -9.52
N CYS A 447 -9.94 1.90 -10.50
CA CYS A 447 -10.08 2.56 -11.79
C CYS A 447 -11.32 2.04 -12.55
N VAL A 448 -11.97 2.91 -13.33
CA VAL A 448 -13.02 2.51 -14.27
C VAL A 448 -12.41 1.60 -15.35
N GLY A 449 -13.05 0.45 -15.61
CA GLY A 449 -12.54 -0.54 -16.57
C GLY A 449 -11.81 -1.73 -15.93
N LYS A 450 -11.78 -1.75 -14.58
CA LYS A 450 -11.24 -2.86 -13.77
C LYS A 450 -12.29 -3.43 -12.81
#